data_1894ad92ad0e77224be54d295d22b9ec
#
_entry.id   1894ad92ad0e77224be54d295d22b9ec
#
_cell.length_a   1.000
_cell.length_b   1.000
_cell.length_c   1.000
_cell.angle_alpha   90.00
_cell.angle_beta   90.00
_cell.angle_gamma   90.00
#
_symmetry.space_group_name_H-M   'P 1'
#
loop_
_entity.id
_entity.type
_entity.pdbx_description
1 polymer ?
#
loop_
_entity_poly.entity_id
_entity_poly.type
_entity_poly.pdbx_seq_one_letter_code
_entity_poly.pdbx_strand_id
1 'polypeptide(L)'
;MKSLRYEKMNGRSIRIHRIPAAIVAILVICLLIYLCNTDEEQQPAMYGMLRNQNKVNMRKLLIGSIQAAQRGGLEILSVARTRNLKERSKGKTDEGANDPFTDADARSHCVMKHGLQRIFPRIQIFSEEDKEQCNEANTFDLDPTVLHETAKIPDELINISDVTVWIDPLDATQEFTEQLYEYVTTMVCVAVRGKPVIGVIHSPFIGQTAWAWIDRSMSEYLATIIAGEHDTSNPIITVSRSHAGDVKDLVRAVFGEKSNILTAAGAGYKVLQVASNNATAYLHSTKIKKWDICAGDAILRALGGTMTTLDNKLIDYGRGESPVNARGLLATVVQHDQYIEKLMTYRENQKTKQR
;
A
#
# COMPACT_ATOMS: atom_id res chain seq x y z
N MET A 1 95.33 -3.79 12.16
CA MET A 1 94.74 -5.16 12.03
C MET A 1 94.31 -5.65 13.40
N LYS A 2 93.04 -5.58 13.73
CA LYS A 2 92.47 -6.00 15.04
C LYS A 2 91.65 -7.25 14.83
N SER A 3 92.06 -8.36 15.49
CA SER A 3 91.42 -9.65 15.52
C SER A 3 90.15 -9.55 16.41
N LEU A 4 89.02 -9.91 15.91
CA LEU A 4 87.79 -10.10 16.69
C LEU A 4 87.78 -11.52 17.24
N ARG A 5 87.72 -11.60 18.56
CA ARG A 5 87.51 -12.86 19.32
C ARG A 5 86.08 -13.31 19.22
N TYR A 6 85.86 -14.54 18.84
CA TYR A 6 84.56 -15.19 18.97
C TYR A 6 84.42 -15.81 20.37
N GLU A 7 83.46 -15.35 21.14
CA GLU A 7 83.08 -16.00 22.38
C GLU A 7 82.14 -17.18 22.09
N LYS A 8 82.44 -18.30 22.64
CA LYS A 8 81.71 -19.55 22.56
C LYS A 8 80.54 -19.48 23.56
N MET A 9 79.30 -19.25 23.11
CA MET A 9 78.15 -19.42 23.95
C MET A 9 77.70 -20.86 24.05
N ASN A 10 77.55 -21.31 25.32
CA ASN A 10 77.16 -22.65 25.72
C ASN A 10 75.81 -23.10 25.13
N GLY A 11 75.84 -24.12 24.27
CA GLY A 11 74.66 -24.76 23.71
C GLY A 11 73.96 -25.67 24.74
N ARG A 12 72.86 -25.20 25.24
CA ARG A 12 71.83 -26.11 25.81
C ARG A 12 71.04 -26.73 24.65
N SER A 13 71.23 -28.01 24.38
CA SER A 13 70.42 -28.78 23.48
C SER A 13 69.04 -29.01 24.10
N ILE A 14 68.02 -28.36 23.55
CA ILE A 14 66.62 -28.64 23.90
C ILE A 14 66.30 -30.01 23.28
N ARG A 15 66.12 -31.04 24.10
CA ARG A 15 65.57 -32.33 23.64
C ARG A 15 64.08 -32.14 23.37
N ILE A 16 63.70 -31.95 22.10
CA ILE A 16 62.32 -32.00 21.68
C ILE A 16 61.88 -33.44 21.78
N HIS A 17 61.07 -33.76 22.79
CA HIS A 17 60.39 -35.06 22.87
C HIS A 17 59.51 -35.20 21.62
N ARG A 18 59.78 -36.24 20.83
CA ARG A 18 58.90 -36.58 19.69
C ARG A 18 57.51 -36.92 20.25
N ILE A 19 56.56 -36.08 20.01
CA ILE A 19 55.16 -36.37 20.32
C ILE A 19 54.77 -37.62 19.52
N PRO A 20 54.26 -38.68 20.16
CA PRO A 20 53.85 -39.89 19.44
C PRO A 20 52.86 -39.53 18.33
N ALA A 21 53.05 -40.06 17.15
CA ALA A 21 52.18 -39.79 15.98
C ALA A 21 50.71 -40.03 16.27
N ALA A 22 50.42 -40.94 17.19
CA ALA A 22 49.04 -41.18 17.65
C ALA A 22 48.39 -39.97 18.37
N ILE A 23 49.18 -39.19 19.15
CA ILE A 23 48.66 -38.01 19.85
C ILE A 23 48.36 -36.90 18.83
N VAL A 24 49.20 -36.72 17.81
CA VAL A 24 48.97 -35.77 16.73
C VAL A 24 47.73 -36.14 15.93
N ALA A 25 47.56 -37.44 15.62
CA ALA A 25 46.38 -37.92 14.92
C ALA A 25 45.07 -37.69 15.72
N ILE A 26 45.09 -37.93 17.02
CA ILE A 26 43.95 -37.69 17.91
C ILE A 26 43.60 -36.18 17.94
N LEU A 27 44.61 -35.32 18.07
CA LEU A 27 44.36 -33.84 18.06
C LEU A 27 43.80 -33.37 16.75
N VAL A 28 44.25 -33.91 15.61
CA VAL A 28 43.68 -33.56 14.29
C VAL A 28 42.24 -34.07 14.16
N ILE A 29 41.94 -35.29 14.64
CA ILE A 29 40.57 -35.81 14.63
C ILE A 29 39.67 -34.98 15.53
N CYS A 30 40.10 -34.63 16.74
CA CYS A 30 39.34 -33.75 17.64
C CYS A 30 39.12 -32.37 17.04
N LEU A 31 40.13 -31.81 16.35
CA LEU A 31 39.98 -30.54 15.65
C LEU A 31 38.98 -30.60 14.48
N LEU A 32 39.03 -31.69 13.71
CA LEU A 32 38.07 -31.93 12.64
C LEU A 32 36.64 -32.10 13.16
N ILE A 33 36.44 -32.85 14.24
CA ILE A 33 35.15 -33.02 14.90
C ILE A 33 34.66 -31.66 15.46
N TYR A 34 35.54 -30.89 16.08
CA TYR A 34 35.23 -29.55 16.57
C TYR A 34 34.80 -28.61 15.44
N LEU A 35 35.53 -28.59 14.31
CA LEU A 35 35.17 -27.78 13.13
C LEU A 35 33.85 -28.22 12.50
N CYS A 36 33.61 -29.55 12.39
CA CYS A 36 32.34 -30.07 11.89
C CYS A 36 31.16 -29.72 12.81
N ASN A 37 31.31 -29.79 14.13
CA ASN A 37 30.24 -29.42 15.07
C ASN A 37 29.98 -27.91 15.12
N THR A 38 31.03 -27.07 14.93
CA THR A 38 30.82 -25.61 14.88
C THR A 38 30.08 -25.17 13.60
N ASP A 39 30.23 -25.91 12.49
CA ASP A 39 29.49 -25.66 11.26
C ASP A 39 28.00 -26.05 11.38
N GLU A 40 27.66 -27.10 12.15
CA GLU A 40 26.25 -27.50 12.36
C GLU A 40 25.48 -26.54 13.29
N GLU A 41 26.10 -25.92 14.29
CA GLU A 41 25.43 -24.95 15.16
C GLU A 41 25.27 -23.58 14.52
N GLN A 42 26.11 -23.20 13.55
CA GLN A 42 26.00 -21.91 12.85
C GLN A 42 25.07 -21.95 11.62
N GLN A 43 24.88 -23.11 11.00
CA GLN A 43 23.99 -23.26 9.84
C GLN A 43 22.53 -22.89 10.11
N PRO A 44 21.85 -23.29 11.19
CA PRO A 44 20.46 -22.93 11.43
C PRO A 44 20.28 -21.44 11.69
N ALA A 45 21.22 -20.77 12.34
CA ALA A 45 21.18 -19.33 12.58
C ALA A 45 21.39 -18.53 11.29
N MET A 46 22.31 -18.93 10.45
CA MET A 46 22.59 -18.31 9.15
C MET A 46 21.44 -18.53 8.16
N TYR A 47 20.87 -19.74 8.07
CA TYR A 47 19.68 -20.05 7.29
C TYR A 47 18.45 -19.28 7.81
N GLY A 48 18.30 -19.13 9.11
CA GLY A 48 17.26 -18.33 9.75
C GLY A 48 17.40 -16.84 9.43
N MET A 49 18.59 -16.27 9.46
CA MET A 49 18.88 -14.90 9.06
C MET A 49 18.63 -14.66 7.57
N LEU A 50 19.09 -15.52 6.69
CA LEU A 50 18.84 -15.45 5.25
C LEU A 50 17.35 -15.58 4.91
N ARG A 51 16.64 -16.45 5.64
CA ARG A 51 15.19 -16.64 5.48
C ARG A 51 14.39 -15.41 5.92
N ASN A 52 14.85 -14.68 6.94
CA ASN A 52 14.22 -13.42 7.39
C ASN A 52 14.55 -12.23 6.49
N GLN A 53 15.68 -12.23 5.79
CA GLN A 53 16.06 -11.15 4.88
C GLN A 53 15.08 -10.95 3.71
N ASN A 54 14.34 -12.01 3.33
CA ASN A 54 13.36 -11.94 2.24
C ASN A 54 11.91 -11.73 2.71
N LYS A 55 11.73 -11.40 3.99
CA LYS A 55 10.40 -11.15 4.55
C LYS A 55 10.25 -9.70 4.99
N VAL A 56 9.02 -9.22 4.94
CA VAL A 56 8.59 -7.94 5.51
C VAL A 56 7.65 -8.19 6.68
N ASN A 57 7.80 -7.38 7.72
CA ASN A 57 6.89 -7.36 8.85
C ASN A 57 5.69 -6.47 8.49
N MET A 58 4.50 -7.06 8.42
CA MET A 58 3.27 -6.41 7.97
C MET A 58 2.79 -5.33 8.95
N ARG A 59 3.02 -5.51 10.26
CA ARG A 59 2.72 -4.47 11.25
C ARG A 59 3.59 -3.23 11.03
N LYS A 60 4.89 -3.41 10.79
CA LYS A 60 5.77 -2.28 10.45
C LYS A 60 5.36 -1.63 9.13
N LEU A 61 4.92 -2.42 8.17
CA LEU A 61 4.45 -1.91 6.88
C LEU A 61 3.15 -1.11 7.03
N LEU A 62 2.21 -1.55 7.90
CA LEU A 62 1.03 -0.76 8.25
C LEU A 62 1.42 0.59 8.89
N ILE A 63 2.33 0.58 9.88
CA ILE A 63 2.83 1.81 10.51
C ILE A 63 3.42 2.75 9.47
N GLY A 64 4.34 2.24 8.63
CA GLY A 64 4.95 3.04 7.57
C GLY A 64 3.93 3.58 6.55
N SER A 65 2.89 2.81 6.23
CA SER A 65 1.82 3.24 5.32
C SER A 65 0.98 4.37 5.90
N ILE A 66 0.64 4.30 7.19
CA ILE A 66 -0.08 5.39 7.90
C ILE A 66 0.78 6.65 7.92
N GLN A 67 2.07 6.53 8.33
CA GLN A 67 2.98 7.66 8.33
C GLN A 67 3.16 8.28 6.95
N ALA A 68 3.32 7.46 5.91
CA ALA A 68 3.46 7.94 4.55
C ALA A 68 2.24 8.78 4.15
N ALA A 69 1.02 8.26 4.34
CA ALA A 69 -0.20 8.98 4.01
C ALA A 69 -0.31 10.32 4.79
N GLN A 70 -0.04 10.32 6.10
CA GLN A 70 -0.06 11.53 6.92
C GLN A 70 1.01 12.54 6.49
N ARG A 71 2.24 12.09 6.18
CA ARG A 71 3.32 12.97 5.70
C ARG A 71 3.00 13.57 4.34
N GLY A 72 2.43 12.78 3.42
CA GLY A 72 1.90 13.30 2.14
C GLY A 72 0.86 14.38 2.36
N GLY A 73 -0.09 14.12 3.26
CA GLY A 73 -1.12 15.11 3.64
C GLY A 73 -0.55 16.42 4.19
N LEU A 74 0.52 16.37 4.99
CA LEU A 74 1.20 17.58 5.48
C LEU A 74 1.81 18.41 4.33
N GLU A 75 2.36 17.77 3.30
CA GLU A 75 2.87 18.46 2.12
C GLU A 75 1.74 19.12 1.33
N ILE A 76 0.60 18.44 1.16
CA ILE A 76 -0.60 19.01 0.52
C ILE A 76 -1.06 20.26 1.28
N LEU A 77 -1.20 20.17 2.60
CA LEU A 77 -1.58 21.32 3.45
C LEU A 77 -0.58 22.48 3.34
N SER A 78 0.71 22.17 3.25
CA SER A 78 1.76 23.17 3.08
C SER A 78 1.60 23.93 1.77
N VAL A 79 1.35 23.23 0.65
CA VAL A 79 1.13 23.86 -0.67
C VAL A 79 -0.17 24.66 -0.68
N ALA A 80 -1.27 24.11 -0.15
CA ALA A 80 -2.56 24.80 -0.07
C ALA A 80 -2.46 26.17 0.63
N ARG A 81 -1.68 26.25 1.72
CA ARG A 81 -1.45 27.51 2.48
C ARG A 81 -0.75 28.58 1.65
N THR A 82 0.11 28.21 0.71
CA THR A 82 0.84 29.17 -0.12
C THR A 82 -0.04 29.79 -1.21
N ARG A 83 -1.16 29.17 -1.54
CA ARG A 83 -2.05 29.51 -2.67
C ARG A 83 -1.33 29.51 -4.05
N ASN A 84 -0.12 29.00 -4.12
CA ASN A 84 0.66 28.86 -5.35
C ASN A 84 0.83 27.36 -5.65
N LEU A 85 -0.14 26.82 -6.36
CA LEU A 85 -0.20 25.39 -6.64
C LEU A 85 0.79 24.94 -7.71
N LYS A 86 1.35 25.86 -8.51
CA LYS A 86 2.17 25.57 -9.69
C LYS A 86 1.51 24.51 -10.59
N GLU A 87 0.23 24.71 -10.83
CA GLU A 87 -0.60 23.80 -11.61
C GLU A 87 -0.03 23.60 -13.01
N ARG A 88 0.00 22.33 -13.42
CA ARG A 88 0.34 21.88 -14.78
C ARG A 88 -0.75 20.90 -15.22
N SER A 89 -0.81 20.59 -16.52
CA SER A 89 -1.69 19.54 -17.03
C SER A 89 -0.88 18.31 -17.41
N LYS A 90 -1.29 17.12 -16.96
CA LYS A 90 -0.77 15.82 -17.43
C LYS A 90 -1.36 15.45 -18.81
N GLY A 91 -2.35 16.21 -19.28
CA GLY A 91 -3.07 15.97 -20.52
C GLY A 91 -4.58 16.01 -20.32
N LYS A 92 -5.30 15.21 -21.12
CA LYS A 92 -6.73 15.02 -20.96
C LYS A 92 -7.03 13.59 -20.55
N THR A 93 -8.04 13.41 -19.71
CA THR A 93 -8.61 12.10 -19.40
C THR A 93 -9.31 11.52 -20.61
N ASP A 94 -9.68 10.24 -20.58
CA ASP A 94 -10.43 9.59 -21.65
C ASP A 94 -11.81 10.26 -21.87
N GLU A 95 -12.37 10.87 -20.83
CA GLU A 95 -13.62 11.64 -20.87
C GLU A 95 -13.44 13.07 -21.40
N GLY A 96 -12.19 13.48 -21.71
CA GLY A 96 -11.86 14.78 -22.27
C GLY A 96 -11.66 15.91 -21.24
N ALA A 97 -11.77 15.61 -19.93
CA ALA A 97 -11.47 16.56 -18.87
C ALA A 97 -9.96 16.84 -18.78
N ASN A 98 -9.58 17.99 -18.21
CA ASN A 98 -8.18 18.25 -17.87
C ASN A 98 -7.73 17.29 -16.77
N ASP A 99 -6.48 16.81 -16.87
CA ASP A 99 -5.82 16.01 -15.84
C ASP A 99 -4.75 16.89 -15.16
N PRO A 100 -5.10 17.57 -14.06
CA PRO A 100 -4.20 18.52 -13.42
C PRO A 100 -3.12 17.81 -12.59
N PHE A 101 -2.01 18.51 -12.42
CA PHE A 101 -0.90 18.16 -11.58
C PHE A 101 -0.40 19.41 -10.85
N THR A 102 -0.11 19.32 -9.57
CA THR A 102 0.35 20.46 -8.75
C THR A 102 1.65 20.14 -8.01
N ASP A 103 2.24 21.18 -7.41
CA ASP A 103 3.39 21.02 -6.50
C ASP A 103 3.04 20.13 -5.28
N ALA A 104 1.76 20.03 -4.93
CA ALA A 104 1.28 19.17 -3.85
C ALA A 104 1.39 17.70 -4.21
N ASP A 105 1.02 17.31 -5.44
CA ASP A 105 1.18 15.93 -5.96
C ASP A 105 2.65 15.51 -5.91
N ALA A 106 3.54 16.35 -6.45
CA ALA A 106 4.98 16.09 -6.48
C ALA A 106 5.58 15.92 -5.09
N ARG A 107 5.30 16.86 -4.16
CA ARG A 107 5.88 16.85 -2.82
C ARG A 107 5.32 15.71 -1.97
N SER A 108 4.01 15.46 -2.06
CA SER A 108 3.37 14.33 -1.40
C SER A 108 3.95 13.00 -1.91
N HIS A 109 4.05 12.82 -3.24
CA HIS A 109 4.69 11.65 -3.84
C HIS A 109 6.09 11.40 -3.29
N CYS A 110 6.93 12.44 -3.31
CA CYS A 110 8.33 12.31 -2.89
C CYS A 110 8.45 11.83 -1.43
N VAL A 111 7.72 12.44 -0.50
CA VAL A 111 7.81 12.04 0.92
C VAL A 111 7.21 10.66 1.15
N MET A 112 6.10 10.33 0.52
CA MET A 112 5.42 9.04 0.70
C MET A 112 6.25 7.88 0.15
N LYS A 113 6.65 7.96 -1.12
CA LYS A 113 7.37 6.89 -1.79
C LYS A 113 8.77 6.69 -1.23
N HIS A 114 9.56 7.76 -1.10
CA HIS A 114 10.93 7.65 -0.61
C HIS A 114 10.99 7.31 0.87
N GLY A 115 10.04 7.79 1.68
CA GLY A 115 9.92 7.38 3.08
C GLY A 115 9.69 5.89 3.21
N LEU A 116 8.75 5.33 2.46
CA LEU A 116 8.49 3.89 2.45
C LEU A 116 9.67 3.10 1.86
N GLN A 117 10.28 3.54 0.78
CA GLN A 117 11.44 2.87 0.19
C GLN A 117 12.66 2.86 1.11
N ARG A 118 12.89 3.91 1.89
CA ARG A 118 13.97 3.95 2.89
C ARG A 118 13.77 2.87 3.95
N ILE A 119 12.54 2.71 4.46
CA ILE A 119 12.23 1.73 5.51
C ILE A 119 12.16 0.31 4.93
N PHE A 120 11.64 0.17 3.71
CA PHE A 120 11.39 -1.10 3.03
C PHE A 120 12.03 -1.13 1.64
N PRO A 121 13.37 -1.13 1.52
CA PRO A 121 14.08 -0.86 0.26
C PRO A 121 13.83 -1.90 -0.85
N ARG A 122 13.30 -3.08 -0.50
CA ARG A 122 13.07 -4.19 -1.44
C ARG A 122 11.62 -4.41 -1.81
N ILE A 123 10.68 -3.64 -1.23
CA ILE A 123 9.27 -3.74 -1.57
C ILE A 123 9.02 -3.05 -2.92
N GLN A 124 8.20 -3.68 -3.75
CA GLN A 124 7.71 -3.06 -4.97
C GLN A 124 6.65 -2.01 -4.62
N ILE A 125 6.93 -0.75 -4.93
CA ILE A 125 6.04 0.38 -4.70
C ILE A 125 5.70 1.02 -6.04
N PHE A 126 4.42 1.15 -6.34
CA PHE A 126 3.87 1.90 -7.45
C PHE A 126 3.18 3.15 -6.93
N SER A 127 3.45 4.29 -7.53
CA SER A 127 2.81 5.55 -7.21
C SER A 127 2.27 6.19 -8.48
N GLU A 128 1.21 6.96 -8.38
CA GLU A 128 0.67 7.70 -9.52
C GLU A 128 1.74 8.56 -10.20
N GLU A 129 2.57 9.24 -9.41
CA GLU A 129 3.57 10.19 -9.89
C GLU A 129 4.98 9.58 -10.04
N ASP A 130 5.08 8.31 -10.40
CA ASP A 130 6.35 7.57 -10.52
C ASP A 130 7.35 8.19 -11.53
N LYS A 131 6.89 9.05 -12.41
CA LYS A 131 7.75 9.76 -13.38
C LYS A 131 8.35 11.05 -12.84
N GLU A 132 7.87 11.56 -11.72
CA GLU A 132 8.41 12.78 -11.10
C GLU A 132 9.76 12.51 -10.44
N GLN A 133 10.67 13.49 -10.62
CA GLN A 133 12.00 13.45 -10.03
C GLN A 133 11.95 14.11 -8.65
N CYS A 134 12.37 13.39 -7.64
CA CYS A 134 12.48 13.90 -6.28
C CYS A 134 13.90 14.34 -5.99
N ASN A 135 14.14 15.62 -5.80
CA ASN A 135 15.49 16.19 -5.58
C ASN A 135 15.77 16.02 -4.11
N GLU A 136 15.67 15.83 -3.17
CA GLU A 136 15.85 15.66 -1.71
C GLU A 136 14.51 15.39 -1.02
N ALA A 137 14.07 14.17 -1.11
CA ALA A 137 12.85 13.80 -0.43
C ALA A 137 13.07 13.83 1.09
N ASN A 138 12.22 14.57 1.80
CA ASN A 138 12.10 14.45 3.23
C ASN A 138 11.66 13.01 3.56
N THR A 139 12.61 12.18 3.94
CA THR A 139 12.34 10.82 4.40
C THR A 139 11.92 10.84 5.87
N PHE A 140 11.32 9.77 6.34
CA PHE A 140 10.97 9.60 7.75
C PHE A 140 11.47 8.25 8.28
N ASP A 141 11.70 8.21 9.59
CA ASP A 141 11.96 6.96 10.30
C ASP A 141 10.64 6.38 10.80
N LEU A 142 10.60 5.07 10.99
CA LEU A 142 9.39 4.40 11.46
C LEU A 142 9.08 4.83 12.90
N ASP A 143 7.92 5.42 13.09
CA ASP A 143 7.41 5.84 14.38
C ASP A 143 6.24 4.95 14.83
N PRO A 144 6.45 4.02 15.75
CA PRO A 144 5.39 3.14 16.24
C PRO A 144 4.23 3.87 16.93
N THR A 145 4.44 5.12 17.36
CA THR A 145 3.43 5.87 18.13
C THR A 145 2.23 6.32 17.29
N VAL A 146 2.33 6.29 15.96
CA VAL A 146 1.19 6.56 15.06
C VAL A 146 0.04 5.55 15.23
N LEU A 147 0.31 4.39 15.82
CA LEU A 147 -0.67 3.41 16.19
C LEU A 147 -0.79 3.37 17.73
N HIS A 148 -1.70 4.11 18.31
CA HIS A 148 -1.97 4.08 19.75
C HIS A 148 -2.42 2.68 20.25
N GLU A 149 -2.94 1.84 19.37
CA GLU A 149 -3.54 0.53 19.65
C GLU A 149 -2.65 -0.66 19.30
N THR A 150 -1.38 -0.45 18.97
CA THR A 150 -0.48 -1.47 18.38
C THR A 150 -0.22 -2.70 19.24
N ALA A 151 -0.49 -2.66 20.51
CA ALA A 151 -0.22 -3.80 21.39
C ALA A 151 -0.97 -5.10 20.98
N LYS A 152 -2.05 -4.98 20.23
CA LYS A 152 -2.90 -6.11 19.81
C LYS A 152 -2.69 -6.58 18.36
N ILE A 153 -1.94 -5.83 17.54
CA ILE A 153 -1.70 -6.20 16.13
C ILE A 153 -0.50 -7.15 16.06
N PRO A 154 -0.64 -8.36 15.51
CA PRO A 154 0.43 -9.34 15.48
C PRO A 154 1.58 -8.94 14.53
N ASP A 155 2.80 -9.37 14.86
CA ASP A 155 3.92 -9.34 13.93
C ASP A 155 3.79 -10.49 12.93
N GLU A 156 3.34 -10.19 11.72
CA GLU A 156 3.20 -11.14 10.63
C GLU A 156 4.29 -10.92 9.59
N LEU A 157 5.01 -12.00 9.23
CA LEU A 157 6.12 -11.94 8.26
C LEU A 157 5.69 -12.55 6.93
N ILE A 158 5.64 -11.74 5.88
CA ILE A 158 5.29 -12.15 4.51
C ILE A 158 6.53 -12.05 3.61
N ASN A 159 6.64 -12.93 2.60
CA ASN A 159 7.69 -12.82 1.60
C ASN A 159 7.55 -11.49 0.83
N ILE A 160 8.65 -10.75 0.72
CA ILE A 160 8.67 -9.46 0.01
C ILE A 160 8.20 -9.63 -1.45
N SER A 161 8.52 -10.78 -2.07
CA SER A 161 8.06 -11.10 -3.42
C SER A 161 6.55 -11.13 -3.59
N ASP A 162 5.81 -11.39 -2.55
CA ASP A 162 4.35 -11.48 -2.56
C ASP A 162 3.68 -10.13 -2.31
N VAL A 163 4.46 -9.11 -1.89
CA VAL A 163 3.92 -7.81 -1.48
C VAL A 163 4.07 -6.77 -2.58
N THR A 164 3.02 -6.02 -2.81
CA THR A 164 2.96 -4.84 -3.70
C THR A 164 2.32 -3.69 -2.93
N VAL A 165 2.90 -2.50 -3.03
CA VAL A 165 2.35 -1.28 -2.43
C VAL A 165 1.90 -0.34 -3.55
N TRP A 166 0.70 0.22 -3.40
CA TRP A 166 0.14 1.24 -4.28
C TRP A 166 -0.02 2.55 -3.50
N ILE A 167 0.40 3.67 -4.11
CA ILE A 167 0.32 5.01 -3.52
C ILE A 167 -0.44 5.92 -4.47
N ASP A 168 -1.46 6.57 -3.94
CA ASP A 168 -2.04 7.79 -4.52
C ASP A 168 -1.63 8.96 -3.65
N PRO A 169 -0.71 9.83 -4.12
CA PRO A 169 -0.18 10.91 -3.30
C PRO A 169 -1.16 12.07 -3.12
N LEU A 170 -2.08 12.27 -4.05
CA LEU A 170 -3.15 13.26 -3.96
C LEU A 170 -4.35 12.82 -4.82
N ASP A 171 -5.31 12.13 -4.20
CA ASP A 171 -6.61 11.86 -4.82
C ASP A 171 -7.46 13.14 -4.86
N ALA A 172 -8.19 13.33 -5.95
CA ALA A 172 -9.00 14.52 -6.25
C ALA A 172 -8.18 15.81 -6.54
N THR A 173 -7.13 15.70 -7.37
CA THR A 173 -6.28 16.85 -7.75
C THR A 173 -7.09 17.96 -8.43
N GLN A 174 -8.10 17.64 -9.26
CA GLN A 174 -8.99 18.65 -9.86
C GLN A 174 -9.70 19.46 -8.77
N GLU A 175 -10.27 18.79 -7.79
CA GLU A 175 -10.98 19.43 -6.69
C GLU A 175 -10.04 20.20 -5.75
N PHE A 176 -8.82 19.71 -5.60
CA PHE A 176 -7.79 20.46 -4.89
C PHE A 176 -7.52 21.82 -5.55
N THR A 177 -7.43 21.88 -6.89
CA THR A 177 -7.26 23.15 -7.62
C THR A 177 -8.48 24.06 -7.50
N GLU A 178 -9.67 23.49 -7.37
CA GLU A 178 -10.94 24.19 -7.16
C GLU A 178 -11.21 24.55 -5.69
N GLN A 179 -10.30 24.23 -4.75
CA GLN A 179 -10.43 24.45 -3.31
C GLN A 179 -11.59 23.67 -2.65
N LEU A 180 -12.03 22.57 -3.28
CA LEU A 180 -13.01 21.63 -2.72
C LEU A 180 -12.28 20.57 -1.90
N TYR A 181 -11.68 21.01 -0.81
CA TYR A 181 -10.70 20.26 -0.01
C TYR A 181 -11.29 19.06 0.72
N GLU A 182 -12.59 18.99 0.90
CA GLU A 182 -13.30 17.87 1.51
C GLU A 182 -13.11 16.55 0.77
N TYR A 183 -12.82 16.60 -0.52
CA TYR A 183 -12.60 15.41 -1.36
C TYR A 183 -11.17 14.89 -1.34
N VAL A 184 -10.23 15.73 -0.91
CA VAL A 184 -8.80 15.44 -1.02
C VAL A 184 -8.37 14.37 -0.04
N THR A 185 -7.75 13.32 -0.55
CA THR A 185 -7.15 12.26 0.28
C THR A 185 -5.75 11.89 -0.21
N THR A 186 -4.95 11.27 0.67
CA THR A 186 -3.74 10.53 0.33
C THR A 186 -3.95 9.07 0.66
N MET A 187 -3.50 8.17 -0.20
CA MET A 187 -3.81 6.76 -0.04
C MET A 187 -2.59 5.87 -0.14
N VAL A 188 -2.55 4.84 0.70
CA VAL A 188 -1.59 3.74 0.62
C VAL A 188 -2.32 2.42 0.72
N CYS A 189 -2.04 1.52 -0.21
CA CYS A 189 -2.56 0.16 -0.18
C CYS A 189 -1.43 -0.86 -0.19
N VAL A 190 -1.55 -1.90 0.62
CA VAL A 190 -0.69 -3.06 0.59
C VAL A 190 -1.49 -4.26 0.08
N ALA A 191 -1.05 -4.82 -1.04
CA ALA A 191 -1.58 -6.06 -1.59
C ALA A 191 -0.61 -7.22 -1.36
N VAL A 192 -1.15 -8.40 -1.07
CA VAL A 192 -0.40 -9.65 -0.95
C VAL A 192 -0.93 -10.63 -1.98
N ARG A 193 -0.07 -11.08 -2.90
CA ARG A 193 -0.44 -11.95 -4.03
C ARG A 193 -1.65 -11.41 -4.80
N GLY A 194 -1.62 -10.11 -5.10
CA GLY A 194 -2.67 -9.43 -5.83
C GLY A 194 -3.96 -9.13 -5.06
N LYS A 195 -4.08 -9.56 -3.82
CA LYS A 195 -5.25 -9.28 -2.97
C LYS A 195 -4.96 -8.08 -2.06
N PRO A 196 -5.83 -7.08 -1.97
CA PRO A 196 -5.65 -5.98 -1.05
C PRO A 196 -5.78 -6.50 0.39
N VAL A 197 -4.86 -6.09 1.26
CA VAL A 197 -4.76 -6.59 2.66
C VAL A 197 -4.78 -5.45 3.66
N ILE A 198 -4.05 -4.35 3.37
CA ILE A 198 -4.04 -3.14 4.18
C ILE A 198 -4.46 -1.98 3.29
N GLY A 199 -5.41 -1.18 3.77
CA GLY A 199 -5.81 0.09 3.16
C GLY A 199 -5.65 1.24 4.15
N VAL A 200 -5.10 2.35 3.67
CA VAL A 200 -4.96 3.61 4.40
C VAL A 200 -5.49 4.74 3.54
N ILE A 201 -6.44 5.50 4.05
CA ILE A 201 -6.98 6.72 3.45
C ILE A 201 -6.86 7.83 4.50
N HIS A 202 -6.05 8.83 4.22
CA HIS A 202 -5.87 10.00 5.09
C HIS A 202 -6.53 11.21 4.43
N SER A 203 -7.37 11.90 5.16
CA SER A 203 -8.04 13.15 4.76
C SER A 203 -7.34 14.33 5.44
N PRO A 204 -6.38 15.01 4.76
CA PRO A 204 -5.48 15.96 5.40
C PRO A 204 -6.20 17.19 5.96
N PHE A 205 -7.25 17.69 5.30
CA PHE A 205 -7.96 18.89 5.70
C PHE A 205 -8.86 18.73 6.93
N ILE A 206 -9.23 17.48 7.26
CA ILE A 206 -9.93 17.15 8.51
C ILE A 206 -9.05 16.45 9.53
N GLY A 207 -7.80 16.11 9.16
CA GLY A 207 -6.82 15.49 10.03
C GLY A 207 -7.16 14.05 10.44
N GLN A 208 -7.96 13.33 9.65
CA GLN A 208 -8.41 11.98 9.98
C GLN A 208 -7.77 10.93 9.08
N THR A 209 -7.47 9.77 9.67
CA THR A 209 -6.89 8.63 8.96
C THR A 209 -7.75 7.39 9.17
N ALA A 210 -8.44 6.95 8.12
CA ALA A 210 -9.09 5.64 8.07
C ALA A 210 -8.07 4.61 7.61
N TRP A 211 -7.87 3.54 8.37
CA TRP A 211 -7.07 2.42 7.94
C TRP A 211 -7.69 1.11 8.39
N ALA A 212 -7.44 0.06 7.63
CA ALA A 212 -7.81 -1.30 7.99
C ALA A 212 -6.73 -2.29 7.54
N TRP A 213 -6.50 -3.31 8.37
CA TRP A 213 -5.82 -4.54 8.02
C TRP A 213 -6.84 -5.67 8.15
N ILE A 214 -7.22 -6.25 7.01
CA ILE A 214 -8.30 -7.25 6.90
C ILE A 214 -8.06 -8.39 7.90
N ASP A 215 -9.10 -8.78 8.62
CA ASP A 215 -9.13 -9.84 9.65
C ASP A 215 -8.17 -9.59 10.84
N ARG A 216 -7.64 -8.38 11.00
CA ARG A 216 -6.72 -8.04 12.09
C ARG A 216 -7.19 -6.86 12.92
N SER A 217 -7.27 -5.68 12.34
CA SER A 217 -7.63 -4.45 13.05
C SER A 217 -8.00 -3.33 12.09
N MET A 218 -8.60 -2.27 12.63
CA MET A 218 -8.89 -1.02 11.92
C MET A 218 -8.71 0.18 12.85
N SER A 219 -8.64 1.37 12.26
CA SER A 219 -8.53 2.62 13.02
C SER A 219 -9.80 2.90 13.82
N GLU A 220 -9.64 3.57 14.97
CA GLU A 220 -10.76 4.05 15.77
C GLU A 220 -11.68 4.97 14.94
N TYR A 221 -11.08 5.89 14.15
CA TYR A 221 -11.86 6.73 13.25
C TYR A 221 -12.74 5.92 12.29
N LEU A 222 -12.20 4.87 11.65
CA LEU A 222 -12.99 4.01 10.79
C LEU A 222 -14.11 3.30 11.57
N ALA A 223 -13.79 2.80 12.77
CA ALA A 223 -14.78 2.17 13.63
C ALA A 223 -15.92 3.12 14.05
N THR A 224 -15.64 4.42 14.20
CA THR A 224 -16.68 5.41 14.55
C THR A 224 -17.58 5.75 13.38
N ILE A 225 -17.07 5.83 12.14
CA ILE A 225 -17.88 6.21 10.97
C ILE A 225 -18.76 5.08 10.45
N ILE A 226 -18.46 3.83 10.77
CA ILE A 226 -19.26 2.66 10.37
C ILE A 226 -20.45 2.40 11.30
N ALA A 227 -20.65 3.22 12.33
CA ALA A 227 -21.73 3.04 13.29
C ALA A 227 -23.09 3.27 12.64
N GLY A 228 -23.90 2.22 12.53
CA GLY A 228 -25.27 2.26 12.01
C GLY A 228 -25.61 1.08 11.11
N GLU A 229 -26.89 0.83 10.93
CA GLU A 229 -27.37 -0.16 9.96
C GLU A 229 -27.36 0.42 8.55
N HIS A 230 -26.96 -0.40 7.58
CA HIS A 230 -27.03 -0.02 6.16
C HIS A 230 -28.49 -0.04 5.67
N ASP A 231 -29.06 1.14 5.43
CA ASP A 231 -30.39 1.25 4.80
C ASP A 231 -30.27 0.92 3.30
N THR A 232 -30.82 -0.21 2.93
CA THR A 232 -30.86 -0.68 1.54
C THR A 232 -32.23 -0.49 0.89
N SER A 233 -33.24 0.01 1.64
CA SER A 233 -34.59 0.26 1.12
C SER A 233 -34.65 1.41 0.14
N ASN A 234 -33.74 2.41 0.31
CA ASN A 234 -33.62 3.58 -0.54
C ASN A 234 -32.15 3.83 -0.90
N PRO A 235 -31.57 3.04 -1.81
CA PRO A 235 -30.14 3.05 -2.08
C PRO A 235 -29.66 4.39 -2.63
N ILE A 236 -28.54 4.87 -2.08
CA ILE A 236 -27.82 6.05 -2.55
C ILE A 236 -26.57 5.57 -3.28
N ILE A 237 -26.49 5.86 -4.58
CA ILE A 237 -25.33 5.48 -5.42
C ILE A 237 -24.37 6.66 -5.54
N THR A 238 -23.16 6.54 -4.99
CA THR A 238 -22.14 7.57 -5.20
C THR A 238 -21.44 7.36 -6.53
N VAL A 239 -21.25 8.43 -7.27
CA VAL A 239 -20.63 8.46 -8.60
C VAL A 239 -19.64 9.62 -8.73
N SER A 240 -18.74 9.54 -9.69
CA SER A 240 -17.75 10.58 -9.93
C SER A 240 -18.39 11.91 -10.37
N ARG A 241 -17.81 13.02 -9.88
CA ARG A 241 -18.14 14.39 -10.28
C ARG A 241 -17.42 14.75 -11.58
N SER A 242 -16.11 14.63 -11.62
CA SER A 242 -15.24 15.10 -12.72
C SER A 242 -15.00 14.03 -13.79
N HIS A 243 -14.99 12.75 -13.42
CA HIS A 243 -14.79 11.60 -14.33
C HIS A 243 -16.07 10.76 -14.44
N ALA A 244 -17.19 11.43 -14.68
CA ALA A 244 -18.50 10.79 -14.59
C ALA A 244 -18.82 9.88 -15.79
N GLY A 245 -18.32 10.23 -16.99
CA GLY A 245 -18.78 9.55 -18.21
C GLY A 245 -20.31 9.50 -18.26
N ASP A 246 -20.86 8.37 -18.60
CA ASP A 246 -22.29 8.06 -18.66
C ASP A 246 -22.86 7.43 -17.37
N VAL A 247 -22.09 7.45 -16.26
CA VAL A 247 -22.42 6.70 -15.04
C VAL A 247 -23.77 7.09 -14.43
N LYS A 248 -24.19 8.37 -14.53
CA LYS A 248 -25.49 8.82 -14.00
C LYS A 248 -26.66 8.23 -14.79
N ASP A 249 -26.52 8.16 -16.10
CA ASP A 249 -27.52 7.55 -16.98
C ASP A 249 -27.57 6.04 -16.76
N LEU A 250 -26.42 5.40 -16.55
CA LEU A 250 -26.33 4.00 -16.16
C LEU A 250 -27.06 3.73 -14.83
N VAL A 251 -26.85 4.57 -13.79
CA VAL A 251 -27.55 4.44 -12.51
C VAL A 251 -29.07 4.52 -12.71
N ARG A 252 -29.57 5.51 -13.45
CA ARG A 252 -31.01 5.67 -13.69
C ARG A 252 -31.58 4.50 -14.48
N ALA A 253 -30.87 4.03 -15.50
CA ALA A 253 -31.29 2.92 -16.33
C ALA A 253 -31.33 1.58 -15.57
N VAL A 254 -30.42 1.35 -14.62
CA VAL A 254 -30.31 0.11 -13.86
C VAL A 254 -31.17 0.10 -12.59
N PHE A 255 -31.18 1.21 -11.85
CA PHE A 255 -31.78 1.31 -10.52
C PHE A 255 -33.10 2.12 -10.52
N GLY A 256 -33.45 2.72 -11.67
CA GLY A 256 -34.68 3.50 -11.88
C GLY A 256 -34.45 5.01 -11.91
N GLU A 257 -35.36 5.75 -12.59
CA GLU A 257 -35.25 7.18 -12.80
C GLU A 257 -35.22 8.03 -11.52
N LYS A 258 -35.80 7.51 -10.42
CA LYS A 258 -35.85 8.17 -9.11
C LYS A 258 -34.71 7.78 -8.18
N SER A 259 -33.66 7.10 -8.69
CA SER A 259 -32.53 6.68 -7.89
C SER A 259 -31.81 7.87 -7.25
N ASN A 260 -31.48 7.74 -5.97
CA ASN A 260 -30.69 8.74 -5.27
C ASN A 260 -29.21 8.66 -5.74
N ILE A 261 -28.71 9.73 -6.30
CA ILE A 261 -27.34 9.84 -6.79
C ILE A 261 -26.58 10.86 -5.96
N LEU A 262 -25.54 10.41 -5.27
CA LEU A 262 -24.55 11.26 -4.59
C LEU A 262 -23.39 11.51 -5.55
N THR A 263 -23.31 12.71 -6.10
CA THR A 263 -22.17 13.09 -6.93
C THR A 263 -21.04 13.60 -6.05
N ALA A 264 -19.90 12.91 -6.06
CA ALA A 264 -18.73 13.21 -5.24
C ALA A 264 -17.43 13.03 -6.03
N ALA A 265 -16.38 13.71 -5.60
CA ALA A 265 -15.03 13.54 -6.16
C ALA A 265 -14.16 12.62 -5.28
N GLY A 266 -12.97 12.31 -5.75
CA GLY A 266 -12.02 11.44 -5.06
C GLY A 266 -12.52 10.00 -4.91
N ALA A 267 -11.70 9.04 -5.22
CA ALA A 267 -12.05 7.63 -5.06
C ALA A 267 -12.02 7.24 -3.58
N GLY A 268 -11.02 7.73 -2.83
CA GLY A 268 -10.91 7.55 -1.39
C GLY A 268 -12.11 8.11 -0.65
N TYR A 269 -12.51 9.34 -0.97
CA TYR A 269 -13.69 9.96 -0.38
C TYR A 269 -14.97 9.14 -0.63
N LYS A 270 -15.22 8.71 -1.89
CA LYS A 270 -16.41 7.93 -2.23
C LYS A 270 -16.46 6.58 -1.50
N VAL A 271 -15.32 5.94 -1.31
CA VAL A 271 -15.25 4.72 -0.49
C VAL A 271 -15.59 5.01 0.97
N LEU A 272 -15.09 6.11 1.54
CA LEU A 272 -15.45 6.50 2.92
C LEU A 272 -16.94 6.82 3.05
N GLN A 273 -17.60 7.38 2.02
CA GLN A 273 -19.06 7.56 2.01
C GLN A 273 -19.80 6.22 2.04
N VAL A 274 -19.29 5.19 1.34
CA VAL A 274 -19.87 3.84 1.40
C VAL A 274 -19.60 3.20 2.75
N ALA A 275 -18.41 3.33 3.29
CA ALA A 275 -18.05 2.78 4.60
C ALA A 275 -18.87 3.38 5.74
N SER A 276 -19.19 4.70 5.67
CA SER A 276 -19.98 5.43 6.66
C SER A 276 -21.50 5.36 6.46
N ASN A 277 -21.97 4.54 5.51
CA ASN A 277 -23.39 4.43 5.16
C ASN A 277 -24.07 5.76 4.64
N ASN A 278 -23.27 6.76 4.27
CA ASN A 278 -23.75 7.95 3.57
C ASN A 278 -24.07 7.64 2.09
N ALA A 279 -23.51 6.57 1.56
CA ALA A 279 -23.84 5.98 0.27
C ALA A 279 -23.94 4.45 0.42
N THR A 280 -24.83 3.84 -0.34
CA THR A 280 -25.03 2.37 -0.31
C THR A 280 -24.02 1.67 -1.23
N ALA A 281 -23.69 2.31 -2.35
CA ALA A 281 -22.75 1.77 -3.33
C ALA A 281 -21.93 2.88 -4.00
N TYR A 282 -20.70 2.57 -4.40
CA TYR A 282 -19.90 3.38 -5.31
C TYR A 282 -19.85 2.71 -6.67
N LEU A 283 -20.34 3.40 -7.70
CA LEU A 283 -20.35 2.96 -9.08
C LEU A 283 -19.46 3.86 -9.94
N HIS A 284 -18.58 3.26 -10.73
CA HIS A 284 -17.73 3.93 -11.69
C HIS A 284 -17.74 3.17 -13.02
N SER A 285 -18.06 3.83 -14.13
CA SER A 285 -18.29 3.18 -15.43
C SER A 285 -17.08 3.20 -16.36
N THR A 286 -16.11 4.10 -16.13
CA THR A 286 -14.95 4.32 -16.98
C THR A 286 -13.68 3.64 -16.45
N LYS A 287 -12.53 3.92 -17.06
CA LYS A 287 -11.22 3.44 -16.55
C LYS A 287 -10.87 4.15 -15.25
N ILE A 288 -10.22 3.42 -14.36
CA ILE A 288 -9.73 3.93 -13.08
C ILE A 288 -8.39 3.26 -12.73
N LYS A 289 -7.51 3.98 -12.04
CA LYS A 289 -6.22 3.45 -11.68
C LYS A 289 -6.29 2.60 -10.40
N LYS A 290 -5.35 1.65 -10.26
CA LYS A 290 -5.32 0.77 -9.09
C LYS A 290 -4.93 1.49 -7.81
N TRP A 291 -4.11 2.53 -7.88
CA TRP A 291 -3.77 3.36 -6.72
C TRP A 291 -4.97 4.12 -6.17
N ASP A 292 -5.96 4.51 -7.02
CA ASP A 292 -7.20 5.19 -6.60
C ASP A 292 -8.11 4.27 -5.77
N ILE A 293 -8.05 2.95 -5.99
CA ILE A 293 -9.11 2.03 -5.52
C ILE A 293 -8.61 0.92 -4.58
N CYS A 294 -7.33 0.58 -4.60
CA CYS A 294 -6.80 -0.53 -3.80
C CYS A 294 -6.97 -0.32 -2.30
N ALA A 295 -6.69 0.90 -1.79
CA ALA A 295 -6.86 1.22 -0.37
C ALA A 295 -8.34 1.13 0.05
N GLY A 296 -9.22 1.63 -0.80
CA GLY A 296 -10.66 1.54 -0.59
C GLY A 296 -11.19 0.11 -0.61
N ASP A 297 -10.72 -0.74 -1.54
CA ASP A 297 -11.10 -2.16 -1.59
C ASP A 297 -10.68 -2.89 -0.31
N ALA A 298 -9.47 -2.62 0.21
CA ALA A 298 -9.03 -3.20 1.48
C ALA A 298 -9.92 -2.78 2.66
N ILE A 299 -10.27 -1.50 2.74
CA ILE A 299 -11.16 -0.97 3.80
C ILE A 299 -12.54 -1.62 3.71
N LEU A 300 -13.16 -1.64 2.53
CA LEU A 300 -14.49 -2.24 2.39
C LEU A 300 -14.50 -3.74 2.73
N ARG A 301 -13.47 -4.49 2.31
CA ARG A 301 -13.34 -5.91 2.67
C ARG A 301 -13.18 -6.12 4.17
N ALA A 302 -12.48 -5.24 4.87
CA ALA A 302 -12.37 -5.31 6.32
C ALA A 302 -13.72 -5.12 7.04
N LEU A 303 -14.67 -4.45 6.37
CA LEU A 303 -16.05 -4.24 6.81
C LEU A 303 -17.03 -5.33 6.32
N GLY A 304 -16.52 -6.40 5.70
CA GLY A 304 -17.34 -7.46 5.11
C GLY A 304 -17.92 -7.13 3.73
N GLY A 305 -17.54 -5.99 3.16
CA GLY A 305 -17.95 -5.53 1.84
C GLY A 305 -17.11 -6.11 0.70
N THR A 306 -17.34 -5.61 -0.50
CA THR A 306 -16.68 -6.09 -1.71
C THR A 306 -16.57 -4.97 -2.76
N MET A 307 -15.45 -4.97 -3.49
CA MET A 307 -15.26 -4.20 -4.72
C MET A 307 -14.94 -5.15 -5.86
N THR A 308 -15.70 -5.04 -6.95
CA THR A 308 -15.48 -5.83 -8.19
C THR A 308 -15.48 -4.93 -9.40
N THR A 309 -14.99 -5.44 -10.52
CA THR A 309 -15.29 -4.85 -11.82
C THR A 309 -16.79 -4.95 -12.13
N LEU A 310 -17.28 -4.18 -13.11
CA LEU A 310 -18.68 -4.28 -13.57
C LEU A 310 -19.00 -5.63 -14.29
N ASP A 311 -18.02 -6.50 -14.47
CA ASP A 311 -18.19 -7.87 -14.94
C ASP A 311 -18.12 -8.89 -13.78
N ASN A 312 -18.31 -8.45 -12.55
CA ASN A 312 -18.24 -9.26 -11.32
C ASN A 312 -16.92 -10.02 -11.15
N LYS A 313 -15.81 -9.38 -11.45
CA LYS A 313 -14.48 -9.99 -11.26
C LYS A 313 -13.70 -9.23 -10.19
N LEU A 314 -12.99 -9.96 -9.36
CA LEU A 314 -12.05 -9.36 -8.42
C LEU A 314 -10.96 -8.60 -9.17
N ILE A 315 -10.54 -7.47 -8.60
CA ILE A 315 -9.45 -6.66 -9.14
C ILE A 315 -8.13 -7.21 -8.60
N ASP A 316 -7.19 -7.50 -9.49
CA ASP A 316 -5.86 -7.96 -9.14
C ASP A 316 -4.92 -6.76 -8.98
N TYR A 317 -4.33 -6.63 -7.78
CA TYR A 317 -3.36 -5.58 -7.41
C TYR A 317 -1.92 -6.09 -7.36
N GLY A 318 -1.63 -7.23 -8.02
CA GLY A 318 -0.31 -7.84 -8.06
C GLY A 318 0.71 -7.06 -8.90
N ARG A 319 1.98 -7.50 -8.79
CA ARG A 319 3.07 -6.98 -9.64
C ARG A 319 2.88 -7.46 -11.07
N GLY A 320 3.36 -6.63 -12.01
CA GLY A 320 3.32 -6.96 -13.43
C GLY A 320 1.97 -6.77 -14.08
N GLU A 321 0.93 -6.50 -13.30
CA GLU A 321 -0.37 -6.15 -13.82
C GLU A 321 -0.41 -4.68 -14.27
N SER A 322 -1.27 -4.41 -15.27
CA SER A 322 -1.54 -3.02 -15.66
C SER A 322 -2.00 -2.19 -14.47
N PRO A 323 -1.53 -0.95 -14.29
CA PRO A 323 -2.04 -0.06 -13.27
C PRO A 323 -3.48 0.38 -13.54
N VAL A 324 -4.03 0.08 -14.71
CA VAL A 324 -5.37 0.51 -15.13
C VAL A 324 -6.37 -0.62 -14.97
N ASN A 325 -7.43 -0.39 -14.21
CA ASN A 325 -8.66 -1.16 -14.30
C ASN A 325 -9.56 -0.54 -15.38
N ALA A 326 -9.69 -1.22 -16.51
CA ALA A 326 -10.44 -0.74 -17.67
C ALA A 326 -11.93 -1.13 -17.65
N ARG A 327 -12.40 -1.80 -16.58
CA ARG A 327 -13.73 -2.43 -16.55
C ARG A 327 -14.73 -1.75 -15.62
N GLY A 328 -14.44 -0.52 -15.20
CA GLY A 328 -15.23 0.16 -14.17
C GLY A 328 -15.21 -0.59 -12.85
N LEU A 329 -16.02 -0.18 -11.89
CA LEU A 329 -16.18 -0.88 -10.62
C LEU A 329 -17.57 -0.67 -10.01
N LEU A 330 -17.92 -1.63 -9.16
CA LEU A 330 -18.96 -1.54 -8.15
C LEU A 330 -18.36 -1.87 -6.79
N ALA A 331 -18.61 -1.01 -5.80
CA ALA A 331 -18.14 -1.21 -4.42
C ALA A 331 -19.28 -1.01 -3.43
N THR A 332 -19.44 -1.93 -2.48
CA THR A 332 -20.52 -1.93 -1.47
C THR A 332 -20.04 -2.55 -0.18
N VAL A 333 -20.68 -2.25 0.94
CA VAL A 333 -20.51 -3.01 2.19
C VAL A 333 -21.48 -4.18 2.24
N VAL A 334 -22.72 -3.97 1.80
CA VAL A 334 -23.78 -5.00 1.85
C VAL A 334 -24.43 -5.20 0.48
N GLN A 335 -25.06 -6.35 0.27
CA GLN A 335 -25.90 -6.68 -0.90
C GLN A 335 -25.18 -6.54 -2.28
N HIS A 336 -23.87 -6.75 -2.33
CA HIS A 336 -23.10 -6.60 -3.57
C HIS A 336 -23.70 -7.41 -4.73
N ASP A 337 -24.06 -8.65 -4.48
CA ASP A 337 -24.60 -9.55 -5.51
C ASP A 337 -25.89 -9.02 -6.13
N GLN A 338 -26.77 -8.38 -5.35
CA GLN A 338 -28.01 -7.81 -5.87
C GLN A 338 -27.75 -6.61 -6.81
N TYR A 339 -26.76 -5.77 -6.48
CA TYR A 339 -26.39 -4.64 -7.31
C TYR A 339 -25.70 -5.07 -8.61
N ILE A 340 -24.76 -6.01 -8.51
CA ILE A 340 -24.01 -6.48 -9.68
C ILE A 340 -24.90 -7.28 -10.64
N GLU A 341 -25.84 -8.07 -10.14
CA GLU A 341 -26.82 -8.79 -10.95
C GLU A 341 -27.68 -7.84 -11.80
N LYS A 342 -28.19 -6.75 -11.19
CA LYS A 342 -28.94 -5.71 -11.94
C LYS A 342 -28.11 -5.09 -13.04
N LEU A 343 -26.83 -4.75 -12.76
CA LEU A 343 -25.92 -4.18 -13.71
C LEU A 343 -25.62 -5.15 -14.87
N MET A 344 -25.38 -6.42 -14.58
CA MET A 344 -25.09 -7.44 -15.57
C MET A 344 -26.31 -7.71 -16.47
N THR A 345 -27.47 -7.86 -15.89
CA THR A 345 -28.74 -8.03 -16.62
C THR A 345 -29.00 -6.86 -17.56
N TYR A 346 -28.82 -5.63 -17.09
CA TYR A 346 -28.95 -4.44 -17.94
C TYR A 346 -27.98 -4.49 -19.15
N ARG A 347 -26.71 -4.80 -18.89
CA ARG A 347 -25.67 -4.87 -19.96
C ARG A 347 -25.96 -5.98 -20.99
N GLU A 348 -26.47 -7.13 -20.57
CA GLU A 348 -26.87 -8.23 -21.45
C GLU A 348 -28.03 -7.81 -22.35
N ASN A 349 -29.05 -7.17 -21.78
CA ASN A 349 -30.20 -6.65 -22.52
C ASN A 349 -29.79 -5.59 -23.56
N GLN A 350 -28.80 -4.74 -23.28
CA GLN A 350 -28.27 -3.77 -24.24
C GLN A 350 -27.55 -4.47 -25.42
N LYS A 351 -26.75 -5.49 -25.14
CA LYS A 351 -26.08 -6.27 -26.20
C LYS A 351 -27.06 -6.98 -27.11
N THR A 352 -28.18 -7.45 -26.59
CA THR A 352 -29.23 -8.12 -27.37
C THR A 352 -29.99 -7.15 -28.25
N LYS A 353 -30.17 -5.90 -27.83
CA LYS A 353 -30.83 -4.84 -28.63
C LYS A 353 -29.98 -4.30 -29.79
N GLN A 354 -28.66 -4.44 -29.71
CA GLN A 354 -27.69 -4.00 -30.73
C GLN A 354 -27.41 -5.06 -31.80
N ARG A 355 -27.87 -6.28 -31.61
CA ARG A 355 -27.83 -7.39 -32.60
C ARG A 355 -29.13 -7.47 -33.39
#